data_40410e155624943420a2552117b54603
#
_entry.id   40410e155624943420a2552117b54603
#
_cell.length_a   1.000
_cell.length_b   1.000
_cell.length_c   1.000
_cell.angle_alpha   90.00
_cell.angle_beta   90.00
_cell.angle_gamma   90.00
#
_symmetry.space_group_name_H-M   'P 1'
#
loop_
_entity.id
_entity.type
_entity.pdbx_description
1 polymer ?
#
loop_
_entity_poly.entity_id
_entity_poly.type
_entity_poly.pdbx_seq_one_letter_code
_entity_poly.pdbx_strand_id
1 'polypeptide(L)'
;MLYQVVLLASIIPFAASAVDITIPLSAPSGAPLVAPDLVSLSIEQDRWVDWAGTTEQNQFFYNALNNLAQITNSPPFIRIGADSEDHTDFSYDVEYEEDIFPASSSVSPYPEASNITVGQGFYDVISHLPFGTRVHWGVNLRQYNLTAAYLETKALIQAFESQAVKTKGITLNFIEIGNEADLYYNNGGRDSSWSVFEYVPQWVQIATNVSETAGLSKTSFTKLIGAAFAGSSNNNISGFSPQAIFAEGILGTMPGALITTISQHRYSGSFCAGSGAILQDLMTKSYIRGNISVFEPDIKATFAHGLKYILGETNSKSTIMPSFRVSNTAGAALWALDYSLFATQVGISRLHFHEGVGYKYNFIQPVTLNYSIVDGSPITPLPPHIQPPYYAAIISAEAIGSTGHARMVEIPIDATDVSGYAIFEHGHLVRAVFINHVAYLPGAGVRSSTHININFDGFGPQQMEVRRLDITYANATSGVTWAGQTYETTDARVSGTLQIQTLNVCDGLDIQETEVVLLSFL
;
A
#
# COMPACT_ATOMS: atom_id res chain seq x y z
N MET A 1 72.13 2.71 12.85
CA MET A 1 71.25 3.74 12.28
C MET A 1 69.97 3.06 11.85
N LEU A 2 68.93 3.10 12.63
CA LEU A 2 67.59 2.63 12.23
C LEU A 2 66.83 3.82 11.61
N TYR A 3 66.43 3.69 10.39
CA TYR A 3 65.50 4.62 9.73
C TYR A 3 64.06 4.24 10.11
N GLN A 4 63.36 5.10 10.83
CA GLN A 4 61.91 5.04 10.99
C GLN A 4 61.26 5.60 9.73
N VAL A 5 60.53 4.77 8.99
CA VAL A 5 59.66 5.20 7.91
C VAL A 5 58.32 5.57 8.55
N VAL A 6 58.00 6.86 8.59
CA VAL A 6 56.67 7.36 8.97
C VAL A 6 55.81 7.28 7.73
N LEU A 7 54.88 6.33 7.70
CA LEU A 7 53.77 6.33 6.71
C LEU A 7 52.76 7.42 7.14
N LEU A 8 52.72 8.53 6.40
CA LEU A 8 51.62 9.46 6.40
C LEU A 8 50.43 8.82 5.63
N ALA A 9 49.45 8.31 6.34
CA ALA A 9 48.18 7.97 5.74
C ALA A 9 47.47 9.30 5.38
N SER A 10 47.44 9.61 4.08
CA SER A 10 46.60 10.69 3.56
C SER A 10 45.13 10.27 3.72
N ILE A 11 44.43 10.88 4.66
CA ILE A 11 42.96 10.84 4.73
C ILE A 11 42.48 11.64 3.51
N ILE A 12 42.12 10.94 2.43
CA ILE A 12 41.38 11.57 1.33
C ILE A 12 39.97 11.82 1.88
N PRO A 13 39.54 13.09 2.04
CA PRO A 13 38.15 13.34 2.38
C PRO A 13 37.29 12.80 1.23
N PHE A 14 36.42 11.85 1.50
CA PHE A 14 35.34 11.52 0.57
C PHE A 14 34.55 12.81 0.34
N ALA A 15 34.57 13.32 -0.87
CA ALA A 15 33.71 14.43 -1.26
C ALA A 15 32.27 13.91 -1.19
N ALA A 16 31.52 14.33 -0.18
CA ALA A 16 30.07 14.18 -0.19
C ALA A 16 29.55 14.85 -1.46
N SER A 17 28.76 14.15 -2.26
CA SER A 17 28.07 14.78 -3.38
C SER A 17 27.10 15.80 -2.81
N ALA A 18 27.23 17.07 -3.20
CA ALA A 18 26.29 18.10 -2.79
C ALA A 18 25.28 18.34 -3.91
N VAL A 19 24.01 18.45 -3.55
CA VAL A 19 22.90 18.70 -4.47
C VAL A 19 22.17 19.96 -4.03
N ASP A 20 22.05 20.93 -4.95
CA ASP A 20 21.30 22.17 -4.72
C ASP A 20 19.83 21.94 -5.12
N ILE A 21 18.91 22.26 -4.22
CA ILE A 21 17.47 22.20 -4.50
C ILE A 21 16.81 23.55 -4.21
N THR A 22 15.73 23.83 -4.92
CA THR A 22 14.85 24.96 -4.60
C THR A 22 13.45 24.45 -4.33
N ILE A 23 12.93 24.74 -3.13
CA ILE A 23 11.59 24.35 -2.70
C ILE A 23 10.67 25.56 -2.82
N PRO A 24 9.53 25.47 -3.53
CA PRO A 24 8.57 26.55 -3.58
C PRO A 24 7.93 26.77 -2.22
N LEU A 25 7.75 28.03 -1.81
CA LEU A 25 7.10 28.40 -0.55
C LEU A 25 5.57 28.28 -0.60
N SER A 26 5.02 28.27 -1.80
CA SER A 26 3.58 28.11 -2.02
C SER A 26 3.30 26.92 -2.92
N ALA A 27 2.19 26.24 -2.67
CA ALA A 27 1.79 25.09 -3.48
C ALA A 27 1.62 25.50 -4.95
N PRO A 28 2.34 24.85 -5.89
CA PRO A 28 2.11 25.03 -7.32
C PRO A 28 0.64 24.74 -7.70
N SER A 29 0.12 25.42 -8.71
CA SER A 29 -1.30 25.30 -9.12
C SER A 29 -1.74 23.86 -9.47
N GLY A 30 -0.80 23.03 -9.92
CA GLY A 30 -1.04 21.61 -10.26
C GLY A 30 -0.79 20.63 -9.11
N ALA A 31 -0.39 21.10 -7.93
CA ALA A 31 -0.08 20.20 -6.80
C ALA A 31 -1.31 19.38 -6.39
N PRO A 32 -1.26 18.03 -6.46
CA PRO A 32 -2.38 17.19 -6.10
C PRO A 32 -2.73 17.30 -4.60
N LEU A 33 -4.02 17.23 -4.30
CA LEU A 33 -4.50 17.02 -2.94
C LEU A 33 -4.23 15.57 -2.55
N VAL A 34 -3.64 15.35 -1.39
CA VAL A 34 -3.26 14.03 -0.90
C VAL A 34 -4.18 13.59 0.24
N ALA A 35 -4.69 12.37 0.13
CA ALA A 35 -5.54 11.81 1.17
C ALA A 35 -4.71 11.47 2.42
N PRO A 36 -5.22 11.74 3.64
CA PRO A 36 -4.53 11.35 4.88
C PRO A 36 -4.25 9.85 4.99
N ASP A 37 -5.10 9.03 4.38
CA ASP A 37 -5.01 7.58 4.27
C ASP A 37 -4.45 7.12 2.91
N LEU A 38 -3.48 7.85 2.36
CA LEU A 38 -2.81 7.51 1.09
C LEU A 38 -2.31 6.07 1.08
N VAL A 39 -1.63 5.67 2.17
CA VAL A 39 -1.19 4.30 2.41
C VAL A 39 -2.31 3.57 3.15
N SER A 40 -2.94 2.65 2.46
CA SER A 40 -4.07 1.84 2.88
C SER A 40 -3.72 0.36 2.73
N LEU A 41 -4.60 -0.55 3.14
CA LEU A 41 -4.32 -1.98 3.13
C LEU A 41 -5.38 -2.75 2.33
N SER A 42 -4.94 -3.80 1.63
CA SER A 42 -5.79 -4.80 0.98
C SER A 42 -5.53 -6.16 1.66
N ILE A 43 -6.57 -6.80 2.16
CA ILE A 43 -6.49 -8.02 2.97
C ILE A 43 -7.21 -9.14 2.25
N GLU A 44 -6.59 -10.34 2.19
CA GLU A 44 -7.21 -11.55 1.70
C GLU A 44 -8.45 -11.91 2.52
N GLN A 45 -9.52 -12.34 1.86
CA GLN A 45 -10.72 -12.81 2.55
C GLN A 45 -10.50 -14.10 3.32
N ASP A 46 -9.68 -15.01 2.79
CA ASP A 46 -9.46 -16.35 3.32
C ASP A 46 -8.87 -16.42 4.73
N ARG A 47 -8.48 -15.28 5.27
CA ARG A 47 -7.93 -15.14 6.62
C ARG A 47 -8.39 -13.85 7.29
N TRP A 48 -9.49 -13.32 6.82
CA TRP A 48 -10.00 -12.06 7.37
C TRP A 48 -10.22 -12.12 8.88
N VAL A 49 -10.71 -13.25 9.39
CA VAL A 49 -10.91 -13.42 10.84
C VAL A 49 -9.62 -13.54 11.64
N ASP A 50 -8.51 -13.94 11.04
CA ASP A 50 -7.18 -13.89 11.66
C ASP A 50 -6.73 -12.41 11.86
N TRP A 51 -7.11 -11.53 10.95
CA TRP A 51 -6.84 -10.09 11.03
C TRP A 51 -7.76 -9.39 12.01
N ALA A 52 -9.06 -9.59 11.91
CA ALA A 52 -10.05 -8.90 12.72
C ALA A 52 -10.19 -9.51 14.13
N GLY A 53 -9.95 -10.80 14.27
CA GLY A 53 -10.37 -11.61 15.41
C GLY A 53 -11.81 -12.10 15.27
N THR A 54 -12.18 -13.16 15.96
CA THR A 54 -13.54 -13.74 15.95
C THR A 54 -14.41 -13.18 17.06
N THR A 55 -14.41 -13.78 18.25
CA THR A 55 -15.18 -13.32 19.42
C THR A 55 -14.60 -12.06 20.06
N GLU A 56 -13.28 -11.89 19.96
CA GLU A 56 -12.54 -10.72 20.45
C GLU A 56 -11.71 -10.14 19.31
N GLN A 57 -11.57 -8.82 19.31
CA GLN A 57 -10.74 -8.16 18.29
C GLN A 57 -9.28 -8.58 18.40
N ASN A 58 -8.61 -8.72 17.25
CA ASN A 58 -7.16 -8.86 17.20
C ASN A 58 -6.51 -7.54 17.61
N GLN A 59 -6.05 -7.49 18.86
CA GLN A 59 -5.53 -6.26 19.46
C GLN A 59 -4.24 -5.77 18.78
N PHE A 60 -3.43 -6.69 18.25
CA PHE A 60 -2.20 -6.34 17.55
C PHE A 60 -2.51 -5.55 16.26
N PHE A 61 -3.40 -6.11 15.44
CA PHE A 61 -3.83 -5.47 14.20
C PHE A 61 -4.55 -4.15 14.47
N TYR A 62 -5.48 -4.16 15.44
CA TYR A 62 -6.16 -2.93 15.86
C TYR A 62 -5.18 -1.81 16.23
N ASN A 63 -4.16 -2.11 17.04
CA ASN A 63 -3.18 -1.12 17.47
C ASN A 63 -2.33 -0.61 16.29
N ALA A 64 -1.94 -1.50 15.37
CA ALA A 64 -1.21 -1.10 14.17
C ALA A 64 -2.01 -0.10 13.32
N LEU A 65 -3.30 -0.34 13.10
CA LEU A 65 -4.17 0.62 12.39
C LEU A 65 -4.37 1.92 13.19
N ASN A 66 -4.53 1.80 14.50
CA ASN A 66 -4.79 2.95 15.38
C ASN A 66 -3.58 3.90 15.49
N ASN A 67 -2.35 3.40 15.38
CA ASN A 67 -1.16 4.27 15.31
C ASN A 67 -1.27 5.25 14.12
N LEU A 68 -1.67 4.76 12.96
CA LEU A 68 -1.86 5.60 11.77
C LEU A 68 -3.04 6.56 11.93
N ALA A 69 -4.14 6.07 12.52
CA ALA A 69 -5.31 6.89 12.83
C ALA A 69 -4.99 8.06 13.77
N GLN A 70 -4.11 7.86 14.75
CA GLN A 70 -3.69 8.91 15.68
C GLN A 70 -2.87 10.01 15.01
N ILE A 71 -2.10 9.68 13.97
CA ILE A 71 -1.29 10.66 13.23
C ILE A 71 -2.15 11.49 12.29
N THR A 72 -3.07 10.85 11.58
CA THR A 72 -3.82 11.48 10.49
C THR A 72 -5.26 11.86 10.83
N ASN A 73 -5.76 11.50 12.01
CA ASN A 73 -7.18 11.53 12.38
C ASN A 73 -8.07 10.69 11.46
N SER A 74 -7.49 9.75 10.72
CA SER A 74 -8.19 8.88 9.77
C SER A 74 -7.49 7.52 9.73
N PRO A 75 -8.17 6.42 10.12
CA PRO A 75 -7.61 5.09 9.92
C PRO A 75 -7.28 4.83 8.44
N PRO A 76 -6.34 3.93 8.15
CA PRO A 76 -6.17 3.41 6.80
C PRO A 76 -7.49 2.92 6.23
N PHE A 77 -7.68 3.07 4.92
CA PHE A 77 -8.79 2.46 4.23
C PHE A 77 -8.52 0.95 4.12
N ILE A 78 -9.47 0.10 4.39
CA ILE A 78 -9.30 -1.36 4.37
C ILE A 78 -10.11 -1.94 3.22
N ARG A 79 -9.42 -2.58 2.26
CA ARG A 79 -10.03 -3.48 1.30
C ARG A 79 -10.00 -4.89 1.87
N ILE A 80 -11.15 -5.57 1.89
CA ILE A 80 -11.27 -7.01 2.18
C ILE A 80 -11.73 -7.65 0.89
N GLY A 81 -10.86 -8.47 0.29
CA GLY A 81 -11.08 -8.96 -1.07
C GLY A 81 -9.94 -9.85 -1.56
N ALA A 82 -9.30 -9.42 -2.65
CA ALA A 82 -8.18 -10.05 -3.34
C ALA A 82 -8.57 -11.39 -4.02
N ASP A 83 -7.61 -12.30 -4.30
CA ASP A 83 -7.90 -13.53 -5.03
C ASP A 83 -8.96 -14.38 -4.32
N SER A 84 -8.93 -14.38 -3.00
CA SER A 84 -9.83 -15.15 -2.17
C SER A 84 -11.31 -14.70 -2.23
N GLU A 85 -11.63 -13.45 -2.61
CA GLU A 85 -13.04 -13.06 -2.81
C GLU A 85 -13.74 -13.88 -3.90
N ASP A 86 -12.99 -14.27 -4.93
CA ASP A 86 -13.47 -15.05 -6.06
C ASP A 86 -13.63 -16.56 -5.75
N HIS A 87 -13.28 -16.97 -4.53
CA HIS A 87 -13.42 -18.31 -3.97
C HIS A 87 -14.39 -18.38 -2.78
N THR A 88 -15.01 -17.25 -2.43
CA THR A 88 -15.89 -17.11 -1.26
C THR A 88 -17.34 -17.37 -1.62
N ASP A 89 -18.04 -18.15 -0.80
CA ASP A 89 -19.48 -18.39 -0.82
C ASP A 89 -20.07 -18.27 0.60
N PHE A 90 -21.32 -17.82 0.71
CA PHE A 90 -22.01 -17.68 1.99
C PHE A 90 -22.84 -18.92 2.36
N SER A 91 -22.78 -19.33 3.63
CA SER A 91 -23.65 -20.35 4.21
C SER A 91 -24.21 -19.94 5.57
N TYR A 92 -25.50 -20.23 5.81
CA TYR A 92 -26.12 -20.04 7.13
C TYR A 92 -25.67 -21.08 8.17
N ASP A 93 -25.01 -22.17 7.74
CA ASP A 93 -24.54 -23.25 8.62
C ASP A 93 -23.15 -22.97 9.18
N VAL A 94 -22.45 -21.94 8.68
CA VAL A 94 -21.12 -21.51 9.11
C VAL A 94 -21.27 -20.27 9.99
N GLU A 95 -20.51 -20.19 11.09
CA GLU A 95 -20.52 -19.02 11.97
C GLU A 95 -19.58 -17.93 11.45
N TYR A 96 -18.31 -18.25 11.22
CA TYR A 96 -17.29 -17.34 10.69
C TYR A 96 -16.85 -17.79 9.31
N GLU A 97 -15.90 -18.71 9.22
CA GLU A 97 -15.37 -19.25 7.96
C GLU A 97 -14.97 -20.72 8.07
N GLU A 98 -15.06 -21.43 6.95
CA GLU A 98 -14.53 -22.78 6.73
C GLU A 98 -13.74 -22.76 5.42
N ASP A 99 -12.42 -22.94 5.53
CA ASP A 99 -11.48 -22.76 4.43
C ASP A 99 -10.82 -24.06 4.01
N ILE A 100 -10.64 -24.24 2.71
CA ILE A 100 -9.87 -25.34 2.15
C ILE A 100 -8.55 -24.78 1.60
N PHE A 101 -7.46 -25.03 2.33
CA PHE A 101 -6.13 -24.60 1.90
C PHE A 101 -5.41 -25.71 1.14
N PRO A 102 -4.69 -25.37 0.06
CA PRO A 102 -3.70 -26.26 -0.53
C PRO A 102 -2.59 -26.61 0.47
N ALA A 103 -1.85 -27.68 0.20
CA ALA A 103 -0.73 -28.05 1.04
C ALA A 103 0.35 -26.95 1.05
N SER A 104 0.85 -26.61 2.24
CA SER A 104 2.00 -25.69 2.40
C SER A 104 3.22 -26.21 1.66
N SER A 105 3.99 -25.30 1.09
CA SER A 105 5.23 -25.59 0.36
C SER A 105 6.36 -24.63 0.75
N SER A 106 7.58 -24.90 0.31
CA SER A 106 8.69 -23.97 0.50
C SER A 106 8.51 -22.65 -0.25
N VAL A 107 7.69 -22.64 -1.29
CA VAL A 107 7.39 -21.45 -2.10
C VAL A 107 6.24 -20.66 -1.48
N SER A 108 5.17 -21.36 -1.09
CA SER A 108 4.00 -20.80 -0.42
C SER A 108 3.79 -21.49 0.94
N PRO A 109 4.45 -21.01 2.00
CA PRO A 109 4.29 -21.57 3.35
C PRO A 109 2.88 -21.40 3.92
N TYR A 110 2.20 -20.35 3.51
CA TYR A 110 0.83 -19.99 3.86
C TYR A 110 0.07 -19.75 2.55
N PRO A 111 -0.41 -20.84 1.91
CA PRO A 111 -1.14 -20.72 0.64
C PRO A 111 -2.49 -20.05 0.85
N GLU A 112 -3.00 -19.42 -0.17
CA GLU A 112 -4.37 -18.92 -0.25
C GLU A 112 -5.36 -20.09 -0.30
N ALA A 113 -6.55 -19.88 0.24
CA ALA A 113 -7.60 -20.88 0.20
C ALA A 113 -8.15 -21.07 -1.21
N SER A 114 -8.39 -22.33 -1.58
CA SER A 114 -9.00 -22.68 -2.85
C SER A 114 -10.53 -22.67 -2.83
N ASN A 115 -11.11 -22.65 -1.64
CA ASN A 115 -12.54 -22.53 -1.39
C ASN A 115 -12.77 -21.98 0.02
N ILE A 116 -13.70 -21.06 0.15
CA ILE A 116 -14.01 -20.34 1.38
C ILE A 116 -15.53 -20.36 1.55
N THR A 117 -16.01 -20.85 2.68
CA THR A 117 -17.42 -20.78 3.04
C THR A 117 -17.56 -19.91 4.28
N VAL A 118 -18.29 -18.81 4.18
CA VAL A 118 -18.40 -17.82 5.25
C VAL A 118 -19.82 -17.70 5.80
N GLY A 119 -19.92 -17.35 7.08
CA GLY A 119 -21.18 -17.07 7.75
C GLY A 119 -21.34 -15.60 8.11
N GLN A 120 -22.40 -15.26 8.84
CA GLN A 120 -22.68 -13.86 9.24
C GLN A 120 -21.57 -13.30 10.13
N GLY A 121 -20.98 -14.10 11.03
CA GLY A 121 -19.90 -13.67 11.92
C GLY A 121 -18.67 -13.17 11.17
N PHE A 122 -18.37 -13.70 9.98
CA PHE A 122 -17.30 -13.24 9.10
C PHE A 122 -17.46 -11.76 8.70
N TYR A 123 -18.67 -11.31 8.46
CA TYR A 123 -18.96 -9.91 8.16
C TYR A 123 -19.05 -9.06 9.43
N ASP A 124 -19.60 -9.60 10.52
CA ASP A 124 -19.84 -8.86 11.77
C ASP A 124 -18.54 -8.44 12.48
N VAL A 125 -17.43 -9.20 12.29
CA VAL A 125 -16.12 -8.84 12.86
C VAL A 125 -15.53 -7.54 12.28
N ILE A 126 -16.13 -6.97 11.23
CA ILE A 126 -15.79 -5.63 10.77
C ILE A 126 -15.90 -4.59 11.90
N SER A 127 -16.77 -4.85 12.88
CA SER A 127 -16.92 -4.05 14.08
C SER A 127 -15.65 -4.01 14.96
N HIS A 128 -14.66 -4.85 14.72
CA HIS A 128 -13.39 -4.87 15.43
C HIS A 128 -12.37 -3.83 14.93
N LEU A 129 -12.62 -3.22 13.78
CA LEU A 129 -11.75 -2.17 13.25
C LEU A 129 -11.80 -0.87 14.08
N PRO A 130 -10.78 0.00 13.96
CA PRO A 130 -10.76 1.31 14.61
C PRO A 130 -11.92 2.20 14.21
N PHE A 131 -12.22 3.17 15.06
CA PHE A 131 -13.25 4.18 14.84
C PHE A 131 -13.06 4.90 13.50
N GLY A 132 -14.13 5.02 12.71
CA GLY A 132 -14.14 5.76 11.45
C GLY A 132 -13.44 5.05 10.30
N THR A 133 -13.10 3.76 10.44
CA THR A 133 -12.52 2.98 9.33
C THR A 133 -13.47 2.95 8.14
N ARG A 134 -12.92 3.19 6.96
CA ARG A 134 -13.61 3.08 5.69
C ARG A 134 -13.27 1.75 5.04
N VAL A 135 -14.25 1.11 4.45
CA VAL A 135 -14.12 -0.25 3.95
C VAL A 135 -14.50 -0.32 2.47
N HIS A 136 -13.73 -1.13 1.77
CA HIS A 136 -13.93 -1.59 0.43
C HIS A 136 -14.06 -3.12 0.51
N TRP A 137 -15.15 -3.68 0.02
CA TRP A 137 -15.44 -5.11 0.13
C TRP A 137 -15.62 -5.75 -1.23
N GLY A 138 -14.91 -6.87 -1.47
CA GLY A 138 -15.00 -7.66 -2.69
C GLY A 138 -16.12 -8.71 -2.64
N VAL A 139 -16.81 -8.90 -3.76
CA VAL A 139 -17.87 -9.90 -3.97
C VAL A 139 -17.53 -10.75 -5.18
N ASN A 140 -17.70 -12.07 -5.06
CA ASN A 140 -17.33 -13.07 -6.02
C ASN A 140 -17.97 -12.86 -7.42
N LEU A 141 -17.13 -12.66 -8.43
CA LEU A 141 -17.52 -12.65 -9.85
C LEU A 141 -17.12 -13.97 -10.55
N ARG A 142 -15.99 -14.56 -10.14
CA ARG A 142 -15.37 -15.66 -10.85
C ARG A 142 -16.29 -16.88 -10.97
N GLN A 143 -17.04 -17.18 -9.91
CA GLN A 143 -18.01 -18.28 -9.95
C GLN A 143 -19.27 -17.94 -10.75
N TYR A 144 -19.54 -16.66 -11.03
CA TYR A 144 -20.71 -16.18 -11.74
C TYR A 144 -22.03 -16.71 -11.17
N ASN A 145 -22.12 -16.72 -9.85
CA ASN A 145 -23.25 -17.25 -9.08
C ASN A 145 -24.08 -16.12 -8.46
N LEU A 146 -25.23 -15.81 -9.06
CA LEU A 146 -26.13 -14.75 -8.59
C LEU A 146 -26.68 -15.01 -7.18
N THR A 147 -26.88 -16.28 -6.81
CA THR A 147 -27.37 -16.62 -5.46
C THR A 147 -26.29 -16.37 -4.42
N ALA A 148 -25.03 -16.75 -4.71
CA ALA A 148 -23.89 -16.44 -3.84
C ALA A 148 -23.74 -14.93 -3.66
N ALA A 149 -23.63 -14.17 -4.75
CA ALA A 149 -23.51 -12.72 -4.71
C ALA A 149 -24.66 -12.04 -3.93
N TYR A 150 -25.90 -12.54 -4.04
CA TYR A 150 -27.05 -12.08 -3.26
C TYR A 150 -26.85 -12.34 -1.76
N LEU A 151 -26.45 -13.56 -1.39
CA LEU A 151 -26.32 -13.95 0.03
C LEU A 151 -25.16 -13.22 0.71
N GLU A 152 -24.01 -13.15 0.05
CA GLU A 152 -22.84 -12.39 0.51
C GLU A 152 -23.17 -10.91 0.71
N THR A 153 -23.78 -10.28 -0.31
CA THR A 153 -24.17 -8.87 -0.23
C THR A 153 -25.18 -8.61 0.90
N LYS A 154 -26.13 -9.52 1.08
CA LYS A 154 -27.13 -9.40 2.17
C LYS A 154 -26.47 -9.46 3.53
N ALA A 155 -25.55 -10.41 3.75
CA ALA A 155 -24.80 -10.55 4.99
C ALA A 155 -23.90 -9.33 5.25
N LEU A 156 -23.21 -8.84 4.21
CA LEU A 156 -22.40 -7.64 4.24
C LEU A 156 -23.22 -6.41 4.69
N ILE A 157 -24.36 -6.15 4.05
CA ILE A 157 -25.20 -5.01 4.40
C ILE A 157 -25.76 -5.16 5.83
N GLN A 158 -26.15 -6.37 6.24
CA GLN A 158 -26.60 -6.62 7.60
C GLN A 158 -25.53 -6.26 8.64
N ALA A 159 -24.26 -6.59 8.40
CA ALA A 159 -23.15 -6.24 9.28
C ALA A 159 -22.96 -4.71 9.38
N PHE A 160 -22.97 -4.00 8.25
CA PHE A 160 -22.82 -2.53 8.24
C PHE A 160 -24.03 -1.78 8.79
N GLU A 161 -25.20 -2.40 8.81
CA GLU A 161 -26.39 -1.85 9.45
C GLU A 161 -26.45 -2.13 10.96
N SER A 162 -25.57 -3.00 11.48
CA SER A 162 -25.52 -3.33 12.90
C SER A 162 -25.20 -2.11 13.77
N GLN A 163 -25.70 -2.12 15.01
CA GLN A 163 -25.42 -1.05 15.98
C GLN A 163 -23.92 -0.99 16.33
N ALA A 164 -23.22 -2.13 16.38
CA ALA A 164 -21.80 -2.21 16.69
C ALA A 164 -20.96 -1.44 15.67
N VAL A 165 -21.20 -1.65 14.39
CA VAL A 165 -20.50 -0.97 13.28
C VAL A 165 -20.87 0.51 13.23
N LYS A 166 -22.16 0.84 13.32
CA LYS A 166 -22.64 2.23 13.29
C LYS A 166 -22.10 3.07 14.45
N THR A 167 -22.03 2.51 15.65
CA THR A 167 -21.49 3.21 16.82
C THR A 167 -20.02 3.57 16.65
N LYS A 168 -19.25 2.73 15.95
CA LYS A 168 -17.84 3.01 15.62
C LYS A 168 -17.65 3.90 14.40
N GLY A 169 -18.73 4.31 13.71
CA GLY A 169 -18.63 5.12 12.50
C GLY A 169 -17.89 4.43 11.36
N ILE A 170 -17.82 3.09 11.38
CA ILE A 170 -17.23 2.30 10.31
C ILE A 170 -18.18 2.32 9.12
N THR A 171 -17.68 2.53 7.92
CA THR A 171 -18.51 2.73 6.72
C THR A 171 -18.11 1.85 5.58
N LEU A 172 -19.09 1.27 4.87
CA LEU A 172 -18.89 0.62 3.59
C LEU A 172 -18.89 1.69 2.49
N ASN A 173 -17.70 2.00 1.99
CA ASN A 173 -17.56 3.03 0.95
C ASN A 173 -17.72 2.45 -0.44
N PHE A 174 -17.19 1.23 -0.64
CA PHE A 174 -17.19 0.59 -1.95
C PHE A 174 -17.51 -0.89 -1.86
N ILE A 175 -18.22 -1.37 -2.88
CA ILE A 175 -18.32 -2.80 -3.20
C ILE A 175 -17.58 -3.00 -4.53
N GLU A 176 -16.67 -3.94 -4.56
CA GLU A 176 -15.94 -4.42 -5.73
C GLU A 176 -16.60 -5.70 -6.23
N ILE A 177 -16.59 -5.92 -7.53
CA ILE A 177 -17.21 -7.10 -8.15
C ILE A 177 -16.12 -7.85 -8.89
N GLY A 178 -15.56 -8.88 -8.25
CA GLY A 178 -14.51 -9.74 -8.77
C GLY A 178 -13.11 -9.13 -8.71
N ASN A 179 -12.13 -9.97 -8.52
CA ASN A 179 -10.72 -9.66 -8.44
C ASN A 179 -9.98 -10.14 -9.71
N GLU A 180 -9.14 -9.27 -10.29
CA GLU A 180 -8.23 -9.62 -11.39
C GLU A 180 -8.88 -10.44 -12.51
N ALA A 181 -10.07 -10.01 -12.95
CA ALA A 181 -10.84 -10.72 -13.98
C ALA A 181 -10.08 -10.90 -15.31
N ASP A 182 -9.07 -10.07 -15.58
CA ASP A 182 -8.14 -10.21 -16.70
C ASP A 182 -7.28 -11.49 -16.60
N LEU A 183 -7.16 -12.10 -15.42
CA LEU A 183 -6.45 -13.36 -15.20
C LEU A 183 -7.35 -14.61 -15.18
N TYR A 184 -8.66 -14.49 -15.26
CA TYR A 184 -9.58 -15.64 -15.13
C TYR A 184 -9.31 -16.75 -16.15
N TYR A 185 -8.89 -16.43 -17.37
CA TYR A 185 -8.43 -17.46 -18.31
C TYR A 185 -7.17 -18.16 -17.82
N ASN A 186 -6.20 -17.40 -17.32
CA ASN A 186 -4.90 -17.94 -16.91
C ASN A 186 -4.99 -18.83 -15.65
N ASN A 187 -5.93 -18.54 -14.75
CA ASN A 187 -6.13 -19.28 -13.51
C ASN A 187 -7.29 -20.30 -13.57
N GLY A 188 -7.80 -20.58 -14.79
CA GLY A 188 -8.82 -21.61 -15.03
C GLY A 188 -10.26 -21.22 -14.65
N GLY A 189 -10.51 -19.96 -14.34
CA GLY A 189 -11.86 -19.45 -14.04
C GLY A 189 -12.74 -19.27 -15.28
N ARG A 190 -12.13 -19.13 -16.44
CA ARG A 190 -12.82 -18.96 -17.74
C ARG A 190 -12.06 -19.71 -18.83
N ASP A 191 -12.72 -19.93 -19.97
CA ASP A 191 -12.12 -20.53 -21.16
C ASP A 191 -11.36 -19.51 -22.03
N SER A 192 -10.80 -19.98 -23.16
CA SER A 192 -9.96 -19.15 -24.02
C SER A 192 -10.71 -18.06 -24.81
N SER A 193 -12.05 -18.01 -24.75
CA SER A 193 -12.85 -16.93 -25.32
C SER A 193 -12.97 -15.71 -24.43
N TRP A 194 -12.57 -15.85 -23.16
CA TRP A 194 -12.68 -14.81 -22.15
C TRP A 194 -12.02 -13.50 -22.57
N SER A 195 -12.77 -12.43 -22.52
CA SER A 195 -12.38 -11.12 -22.99
C SER A 195 -13.21 -10.02 -22.32
N VAL A 196 -12.87 -8.76 -22.55
CA VAL A 196 -13.64 -7.63 -22.07
C VAL A 196 -15.09 -7.65 -22.55
N PHE A 197 -15.35 -8.23 -23.72
CA PHE A 197 -16.69 -8.35 -24.31
C PHE A 197 -17.59 -9.32 -23.53
N GLU A 198 -17.01 -10.29 -22.83
CA GLU A 198 -17.72 -11.21 -21.93
C GLU A 198 -17.71 -10.72 -20.49
N TYR A 199 -16.62 -10.07 -20.07
CA TYR A 199 -16.50 -9.50 -18.74
C TYR A 199 -17.58 -8.45 -18.45
N VAL A 200 -17.74 -7.46 -19.34
CA VAL A 200 -18.67 -6.35 -19.07
C VAL A 200 -20.11 -6.83 -18.87
N PRO A 201 -20.70 -7.70 -19.75
CA PRO A 201 -22.03 -8.25 -19.49
C PRO A 201 -22.16 -9.05 -18.18
N GLN A 202 -21.17 -9.89 -17.86
CA GLN A 202 -21.18 -10.68 -16.63
C GLN A 202 -21.05 -9.80 -15.39
N TRP A 203 -20.13 -8.84 -15.42
CA TRP A 203 -20.00 -7.84 -14.37
C TRP A 203 -21.30 -7.07 -14.15
N VAL A 204 -21.94 -6.59 -15.23
CA VAL A 204 -23.23 -5.87 -15.15
C VAL A 204 -24.31 -6.72 -14.50
N GLN A 205 -24.37 -8.01 -14.80
CA GLN A 205 -25.38 -8.90 -14.22
C GLN A 205 -25.19 -9.10 -12.72
N ILE A 206 -23.96 -9.40 -12.27
CA ILE A 206 -23.66 -9.53 -10.83
C ILE A 206 -23.82 -8.18 -10.12
N ALA A 207 -23.28 -7.11 -10.70
CA ALA A 207 -23.38 -5.76 -10.12
C ALA A 207 -24.83 -5.26 -9.99
N THR A 208 -25.72 -5.65 -10.90
CA THR A 208 -27.17 -5.37 -10.78
C THR A 208 -27.74 -6.07 -9.55
N ASN A 209 -27.48 -7.39 -9.42
CA ASN A 209 -27.94 -8.17 -8.27
C ASN A 209 -27.42 -7.59 -6.95
N VAL A 210 -26.11 -7.27 -6.87
CA VAL A 210 -25.48 -6.64 -5.71
C VAL A 210 -26.09 -5.27 -5.41
N SER A 211 -26.27 -4.42 -6.42
CA SER A 211 -26.81 -3.07 -6.26
C SER A 211 -28.26 -3.08 -5.77
N GLU A 212 -29.08 -3.97 -6.30
CA GLU A 212 -30.48 -4.13 -5.87
C GLU A 212 -30.55 -4.67 -4.43
N THR A 213 -29.72 -5.67 -4.10
CA THR A 213 -29.66 -6.28 -2.76
C THR A 213 -29.21 -5.27 -1.72
N ALA A 214 -28.20 -4.46 -2.05
CA ALA A 214 -27.68 -3.40 -1.16
C ALA A 214 -28.48 -2.10 -1.22
N GLY A 215 -29.52 -2.01 -2.04
CA GLY A 215 -30.33 -0.79 -2.20
C GLY A 215 -29.55 0.41 -2.72
N LEU A 216 -28.53 0.17 -3.58
CA LEU A 216 -27.69 1.24 -4.09
C LEU A 216 -28.38 2.12 -5.13
N SER A 217 -28.05 3.40 -5.09
CA SER A 217 -28.54 4.41 -6.03
C SER A 217 -27.46 5.47 -6.28
N LYS A 218 -27.71 6.38 -7.20
CA LYS A 218 -26.80 7.51 -7.47
C LYS A 218 -26.56 8.39 -6.23
N THR A 219 -27.50 8.43 -5.29
CA THR A 219 -27.42 9.22 -4.06
C THR A 219 -26.91 8.43 -2.85
N SER A 220 -26.76 7.11 -2.95
CA SER A 220 -26.21 6.28 -1.87
C SER A 220 -24.78 6.69 -1.54
N PHE A 221 -24.41 6.56 -0.27
CA PHE A 221 -23.02 6.76 0.19
C PHE A 221 -22.11 5.68 -0.41
N THR A 222 -22.50 4.41 -0.27
CA THR A 222 -21.78 3.28 -0.87
C THR A 222 -21.85 3.33 -2.39
N LYS A 223 -20.71 3.07 -3.05
CA LYS A 223 -20.54 3.08 -4.50
C LYS A 223 -19.93 1.77 -4.98
N LEU A 224 -19.87 1.59 -6.30
CA LEU A 224 -19.13 0.49 -6.91
C LEU A 224 -17.73 0.95 -7.33
N ILE A 225 -16.81 -0.01 -7.31
CA ILE A 225 -15.50 0.08 -7.94
C ILE A 225 -15.56 -0.66 -9.28
N GLY A 226 -14.93 -0.10 -10.29
CA GLY A 226 -14.79 -0.72 -11.60
C GLY A 226 -13.38 -1.22 -11.83
N ALA A 227 -13.24 -2.20 -12.72
CA ALA A 227 -12.03 -2.87 -13.17
C ALA A 227 -11.46 -3.87 -12.14
N ALA A 228 -10.62 -3.48 -11.19
CA ALA A 228 -9.85 -4.36 -10.31
C ALA A 228 -8.97 -5.36 -11.10
N PHE A 229 -8.29 -4.87 -12.16
CA PHE A 229 -7.45 -5.70 -13.04
C PHE A 229 -6.01 -5.78 -12.55
N ALA A 230 -5.37 -6.95 -12.71
CA ALA A 230 -3.96 -7.20 -12.41
C ALA A 230 -3.00 -6.36 -13.27
N GLY A 231 -3.44 -5.93 -14.44
CA GLY A 231 -2.65 -5.17 -15.38
C GLY A 231 -3.48 -4.28 -16.28
N SER A 232 -2.94 -3.94 -17.46
CA SER A 232 -3.66 -3.18 -18.47
C SER A 232 -3.16 -3.48 -19.86
N SER A 233 -4.11 -3.56 -20.82
CA SER A 233 -3.79 -3.55 -22.25
C SER A 233 -3.46 -2.14 -22.76
N ASN A 234 -3.75 -1.09 -21.97
CA ASN A 234 -3.58 0.32 -22.33
C ASN A 234 -4.30 0.74 -23.64
N ASN A 235 -5.38 0.06 -24.01
CA ASN A 235 -6.14 0.38 -25.23
C ASN A 235 -7.65 0.17 -25.04
N ASN A 236 -8.44 0.68 -25.99
CA ASN A 236 -9.90 0.63 -25.96
C ASN A 236 -10.52 -0.36 -26.96
N ILE A 237 -9.74 -1.25 -27.57
CA ILE A 237 -10.20 -2.14 -28.65
C ILE A 237 -10.25 -3.58 -28.18
N SER A 238 -9.22 -4.02 -27.46
CA SER A 238 -9.07 -5.41 -27.03
C SER A 238 -8.23 -5.51 -25.77
N GLY A 239 -8.33 -6.63 -25.08
CA GLY A 239 -7.71 -6.85 -23.81
C GLY A 239 -8.44 -6.12 -22.68
N PHE A 240 -7.90 -6.22 -21.47
CA PHE A 240 -8.49 -5.61 -20.29
C PHE A 240 -7.80 -4.28 -19.98
N SER A 241 -8.60 -3.23 -19.85
CA SER A 241 -8.17 -1.89 -19.43
C SER A 241 -9.39 -1.05 -19.06
N PRO A 242 -9.24 0.02 -18.29
CA PRO A 242 -10.30 1.01 -18.10
C PRO A 242 -10.87 1.54 -19.41
N GLN A 243 -10.01 1.84 -20.42
CA GLN A 243 -10.46 2.31 -21.72
C GLN A 243 -11.37 1.30 -22.43
N ALA A 244 -11.04 0.00 -22.34
CA ALA A 244 -11.82 -1.05 -22.99
C ALA A 244 -13.22 -1.20 -22.36
N ILE A 245 -13.33 -1.23 -21.03
CA ILE A 245 -14.64 -1.32 -20.37
C ILE A 245 -15.48 -0.06 -20.58
N PHE A 246 -14.87 1.11 -20.71
CA PHE A 246 -15.58 2.34 -21.07
C PHE A 246 -16.08 2.30 -22.51
N ALA A 247 -15.27 1.80 -23.44
CA ALA A 247 -15.66 1.63 -24.83
C ALA A 247 -16.82 0.62 -24.98
N GLU A 248 -16.83 -0.45 -24.16
CA GLU A 248 -17.93 -1.43 -24.06
C GLU A 248 -19.18 -0.86 -23.36
N GLY A 249 -19.15 0.38 -22.94
CA GLY A 249 -20.32 1.11 -22.42
C GLY A 249 -20.70 0.77 -20.99
N ILE A 250 -19.80 0.22 -20.16
CA ILE A 250 -20.10 -0.16 -18.78
C ILE A 250 -20.75 0.99 -17.98
N LEU A 251 -20.24 2.23 -18.14
CA LEU A 251 -20.75 3.41 -17.43
C LEU A 251 -22.17 3.83 -17.84
N GLY A 252 -22.65 3.37 -19.01
CA GLY A 252 -24.00 3.61 -19.49
C GLY A 252 -25.05 2.66 -18.90
N THR A 253 -24.62 1.60 -18.22
CA THR A 253 -25.50 0.64 -17.57
C THR A 253 -26.01 1.17 -16.21
N MET A 254 -27.09 0.56 -15.66
CA MET A 254 -27.63 0.98 -14.37
C MET A 254 -26.57 0.80 -13.24
N PRO A 255 -25.95 -0.38 -13.03
CA PRO A 255 -24.93 -0.53 -12.00
C PRO A 255 -23.64 0.23 -12.35
N GLY A 256 -23.26 0.30 -13.62
CA GLY A 256 -22.07 1.03 -14.06
C GLY A 256 -22.14 2.53 -13.76
N ALA A 257 -23.34 3.12 -13.74
CA ALA A 257 -23.54 4.52 -13.32
C ALA A 257 -23.28 4.75 -11.81
N LEU A 258 -23.04 3.70 -11.02
CA LEU A 258 -22.66 3.75 -9.62
C LEU A 258 -21.13 3.67 -9.44
N ILE A 259 -20.36 3.40 -10.49
CA ILE A 259 -18.91 3.43 -10.44
C ILE A 259 -18.45 4.87 -10.25
N THR A 260 -17.64 5.12 -9.22
CA THR A 260 -17.03 6.42 -8.96
C THR A 260 -15.50 6.36 -8.91
N THR A 261 -14.97 5.14 -8.89
CA THR A 261 -13.54 4.87 -8.77
C THR A 261 -13.16 3.67 -9.64
N ILE A 262 -12.03 3.76 -10.30
CA ILE A 262 -11.39 2.66 -11.01
C ILE A 262 -10.24 2.14 -10.15
N SER A 263 -10.16 0.83 -10.04
CA SER A 263 -9.10 0.09 -9.38
C SER A 263 -8.26 -0.67 -10.38
N GLN A 264 -6.96 -0.65 -10.24
CA GLN A 264 -6.04 -1.59 -10.88
C GLN A 264 -5.02 -2.06 -9.87
N HIS A 265 -4.34 -3.17 -10.17
CA HIS A 265 -3.37 -3.78 -9.27
C HIS A 265 -1.97 -3.65 -9.83
N ARG A 266 -0.97 -3.59 -8.94
CA ARG A 266 0.42 -3.51 -9.36
C ARG A 266 1.37 -4.11 -8.35
N TYR A 267 2.15 -5.08 -8.83
CA TYR A 267 3.34 -5.56 -8.13
C TYR A 267 4.59 -5.10 -8.86
N SER A 268 5.54 -4.50 -8.14
CA SER A 268 6.75 -3.91 -8.74
C SER A 268 7.70 -4.93 -9.34
N GLY A 269 7.56 -6.21 -9.00
CA GLY A 269 8.34 -7.28 -9.60
C GLY A 269 7.63 -8.62 -9.54
N SER A 270 8.03 -9.52 -10.46
CA SER A 270 7.62 -10.93 -10.44
C SER A 270 8.85 -11.80 -10.51
N PHE A 271 8.93 -12.81 -9.64
CA PHE A 271 10.01 -13.78 -9.66
C PHE A 271 9.77 -14.94 -10.63
N CYS A 272 8.58 -15.05 -11.20
CA CYS A 272 8.24 -16.12 -12.15
C CYS A 272 9.12 -16.16 -13.39
N ALA A 273 9.81 -15.07 -13.72
CA ALA A 273 10.63 -14.96 -14.93
C ALA A 273 12.14 -15.14 -14.70
N GLY A 274 12.58 -15.59 -13.52
CA GLY A 274 14.02 -15.79 -13.25
C GLY A 274 14.84 -14.49 -13.23
N SER A 275 14.21 -13.32 -13.19
CA SER A 275 14.90 -12.05 -13.03
C SER A 275 15.43 -11.98 -11.59
N GLY A 276 16.73 -12.08 -11.40
CA GLY A 276 17.39 -11.95 -10.11
C GLY A 276 17.36 -10.52 -9.58
N ALA A 277 16.16 -9.92 -9.52
CA ALA A 277 15.99 -8.55 -9.02
C ALA A 277 16.53 -8.46 -7.59
N ILE A 278 17.56 -7.67 -7.42
CA ILE A 278 18.18 -7.39 -6.14
C ILE A 278 17.43 -6.27 -5.40
N LEU A 279 17.70 -6.11 -4.12
CA LEU A 279 17.06 -5.07 -3.31
C LEU A 279 17.31 -3.65 -3.88
N GLN A 280 18.53 -3.39 -4.42
CA GLN A 280 18.85 -2.12 -5.07
C GLN A 280 17.92 -1.82 -6.26
N ASP A 281 17.55 -2.84 -7.06
CA ASP A 281 16.66 -2.63 -8.20
C ASP A 281 15.28 -2.13 -7.71
N LEU A 282 14.75 -2.76 -6.63
CA LEU A 282 13.50 -2.33 -6.02
C LEU A 282 13.56 -0.88 -5.53
N MET A 283 14.70 -0.50 -4.91
CA MET A 283 14.90 0.85 -4.35
C MET A 283 15.21 1.91 -5.43
N THR A 284 15.57 1.52 -6.65
CA THR A 284 16.01 2.47 -7.69
C THR A 284 14.88 3.43 -8.10
N LYS A 285 15.12 4.74 -7.99
CA LYS A 285 14.17 5.81 -8.30
C LYS A 285 13.52 5.65 -9.68
N SER A 286 14.30 5.43 -10.74
CA SER A 286 13.77 5.27 -12.10
C SER A 286 12.89 4.02 -12.27
N TYR A 287 13.20 2.94 -11.54
CA TYR A 287 12.39 1.74 -11.53
C TYR A 287 11.03 1.98 -10.88
N ILE A 288 11.00 2.69 -9.74
CA ILE A 288 9.75 3.07 -9.06
C ILE A 288 8.88 3.91 -9.99
N ARG A 289 9.45 4.94 -10.65
CA ARG A 289 8.71 5.80 -11.60
C ARG A 289 8.14 4.96 -12.74
N GLY A 290 8.96 4.10 -13.36
CA GLY A 290 8.55 3.23 -14.46
C GLY A 290 7.40 2.29 -14.10
N ASN A 291 7.39 1.76 -12.86
CA ASN A 291 6.31 0.88 -12.40
C ASN A 291 4.95 1.57 -12.25
N ILE A 292 4.94 2.85 -11.92
CA ILE A 292 3.69 3.62 -11.72
C ILE A 292 3.24 4.28 -13.02
N SER A 293 4.16 4.88 -13.79
CA SER A 293 3.82 5.64 -15.00
C SER A 293 3.18 4.79 -16.10
N VAL A 294 3.27 3.47 -16.04
CA VAL A 294 2.57 2.58 -16.99
C VAL A 294 1.05 2.77 -16.98
N PHE A 295 0.49 3.27 -15.89
CA PHE A 295 -0.95 3.51 -15.74
C PHE A 295 -1.42 4.91 -16.19
N GLU A 296 -0.53 5.81 -16.58
CA GLU A 296 -0.93 7.17 -16.99
C GLU A 296 -2.03 7.21 -18.07
N PRO A 297 -2.03 6.33 -19.12
CA PRO A 297 -3.12 6.29 -20.09
C PRO A 297 -4.47 5.93 -19.46
N ASP A 298 -4.48 4.97 -18.52
CA ASP A 298 -5.67 4.51 -17.81
C ASP A 298 -6.20 5.57 -16.85
N ILE A 299 -5.29 6.23 -16.12
CA ILE A 299 -5.62 7.34 -15.22
C ILE A 299 -6.24 8.49 -16.00
N LYS A 300 -5.65 8.85 -17.14
CA LYS A 300 -6.16 9.92 -18.02
C LYS A 300 -7.57 9.58 -18.54
N ALA A 301 -7.79 8.35 -18.98
CA ALA A 301 -9.10 7.89 -19.44
C ALA A 301 -10.13 7.92 -18.30
N THR A 302 -9.74 7.50 -17.10
CA THR A 302 -10.59 7.51 -15.91
C THR A 302 -11.00 8.95 -15.55
N PHE A 303 -10.06 9.88 -15.55
CA PHE A 303 -10.34 11.29 -15.25
C PHE A 303 -11.22 11.96 -16.31
N ALA A 304 -11.13 11.54 -17.57
CA ALA A 304 -12.01 12.04 -18.64
C ALA A 304 -13.49 11.73 -18.37
N HIS A 305 -13.78 10.69 -17.57
CA HIS A 305 -15.12 10.33 -17.13
C HIS A 305 -15.48 10.93 -15.75
N GLY A 306 -14.61 11.75 -15.14
CA GLY A 306 -14.84 12.34 -13.82
C GLY A 306 -14.71 11.34 -12.66
N LEU A 307 -14.08 10.19 -12.90
CA LEU A 307 -13.88 9.14 -11.91
C LEU A 307 -12.53 9.30 -11.20
N LYS A 308 -12.40 8.68 -10.02
CA LYS A 308 -11.14 8.57 -9.27
C LYS A 308 -10.38 7.32 -9.69
N TYR A 309 -9.07 7.31 -9.41
CA TYR A 309 -8.21 6.16 -9.67
C TYR A 309 -7.44 5.77 -8.41
N ILE A 310 -7.38 4.46 -8.14
CA ILE A 310 -6.62 3.86 -7.05
C ILE A 310 -5.81 2.66 -7.54
N LEU A 311 -4.76 2.32 -6.79
CA LEU A 311 -4.23 0.96 -6.80
C LEU A 311 -4.94 0.20 -5.66
N GLY A 312 -5.94 -0.61 -6.03
CA GLY A 312 -6.76 -1.37 -5.09
C GLY A 312 -6.01 -2.53 -4.46
N GLU A 313 -4.93 -2.97 -5.13
CA GLU A 313 -3.99 -3.95 -4.61
C GLU A 313 -2.59 -3.67 -5.16
N THR A 314 -1.60 -3.61 -4.28
CA THR A 314 -0.21 -3.36 -4.69
C THR A 314 0.77 -3.86 -3.66
N ASN A 315 1.97 -4.28 -4.12
CA ASN A 315 3.10 -4.47 -3.22
C ASN A 315 4.44 -4.57 -3.99
N SER A 316 5.54 -4.82 -3.28
CA SER A 316 6.88 -4.89 -3.86
C SER A 316 7.01 -6.01 -4.89
N LYS A 317 6.49 -7.21 -4.60
CA LYS A 317 6.59 -8.37 -5.50
C LYS A 317 5.47 -9.35 -5.25
N SER A 318 4.94 -9.97 -6.32
CA SER A 318 4.03 -11.10 -6.19
C SER A 318 4.78 -12.35 -5.72
N THR A 319 4.09 -13.17 -4.96
CA THR A 319 4.65 -14.34 -4.28
C THR A 319 4.85 -15.51 -5.19
N ILE A 320 6.01 -15.86 -5.66
CA ILE A 320 6.30 -17.27 -6.08
C ILE A 320 7.81 -17.48 -6.31
N MET A 321 8.70 -17.20 -5.40
CA MET A 321 10.07 -17.78 -5.34
C MET A 321 10.89 -17.16 -4.21
N PRO A 322 11.89 -17.85 -3.66
CA PRO A 322 12.67 -17.37 -2.53
C PRO A 322 13.65 -16.28 -2.93
N SER A 323 13.22 -15.04 -3.09
CA SER A 323 14.17 -13.94 -3.05
C SER A 323 14.32 -13.53 -1.59
N PHE A 324 15.33 -14.09 -1.01
CA PHE A 324 15.76 -13.78 0.34
C PHE A 324 15.93 -12.27 0.53
N ARG A 325 15.19 -11.72 1.52
CA ARG A 325 15.47 -10.40 2.07
C ARG A 325 15.35 -9.25 1.07
N VAL A 326 14.19 -9.15 0.41
CA VAL A 326 13.84 -7.99 -0.41
C VAL A 326 12.58 -7.32 0.13
N SER A 327 11.46 -8.04 0.14
CA SER A 327 10.14 -7.44 0.42
C SER A 327 9.89 -7.12 1.90
N ASN A 328 10.48 -7.88 2.83
CA ASN A 328 10.34 -7.69 4.28
C ASN A 328 11.49 -6.88 4.89
N THR A 329 12.09 -5.97 4.14
CA THR A 329 13.33 -5.30 4.55
C THR A 329 13.15 -3.79 4.71
N ALA A 330 14.12 -3.16 5.37
CA ALA A 330 14.19 -1.72 5.49
C ALA A 330 14.26 -1.00 4.13
N GLY A 331 14.96 -1.58 3.15
CA GLY A 331 14.97 -1.04 1.78
C GLY A 331 13.59 -1.08 1.11
N ALA A 332 12.78 -2.11 1.43
CA ALA A 332 11.39 -2.15 0.95
C ALA A 332 10.52 -1.05 1.60
N ALA A 333 10.85 -0.61 2.82
CA ALA A 333 10.19 0.56 3.42
C ALA A 333 10.48 1.85 2.62
N LEU A 334 11.73 2.05 2.20
CA LEU A 334 12.09 3.19 1.35
C LEU A 334 11.36 3.14 0.00
N TRP A 335 11.34 1.95 -0.61
CA TRP A 335 10.55 1.73 -1.83
C TRP A 335 9.07 2.07 -1.63
N ALA A 336 8.43 1.52 -0.60
CA ALA A 336 6.99 1.71 -0.35
C ALA A 336 6.66 3.19 -0.11
N LEU A 337 7.52 3.92 0.59
CA LEU A 337 7.35 5.35 0.82
C LEU A 337 7.43 6.14 -0.49
N ASP A 338 8.52 5.99 -1.25
CA ASP A 338 8.71 6.72 -2.50
C ASP A 338 7.64 6.35 -3.54
N TYR A 339 7.29 5.05 -3.63
CA TYR A 339 6.22 4.54 -4.47
C TYR A 339 4.88 5.21 -4.15
N SER A 340 4.55 5.34 -2.86
CA SER A 340 3.30 5.97 -2.41
C SER A 340 3.27 7.47 -2.69
N LEU A 341 4.36 8.17 -2.40
CA LEU A 341 4.42 9.62 -2.60
C LEU A 341 4.41 9.98 -4.10
N PHE A 342 5.16 9.23 -4.92
CA PHE A 342 5.17 9.43 -6.36
C PHE A 342 3.84 9.10 -7.04
N ALA A 343 3.12 8.09 -6.57
CA ALA A 343 1.80 7.73 -7.10
C ALA A 343 0.83 8.92 -7.13
N THR A 344 0.94 9.81 -6.14
CA THR A 344 0.11 11.03 -6.11
C THR A 344 0.40 11.98 -7.27
N GLN A 345 1.65 11.99 -7.78
CA GLN A 345 2.09 12.88 -8.87
C GLN A 345 1.46 12.49 -10.21
N VAL A 346 1.10 11.23 -10.39
CA VAL A 346 0.42 10.74 -11.60
C VAL A 346 -1.11 10.67 -11.45
N GLY A 347 -1.65 10.99 -10.25
CA GLY A 347 -3.09 11.07 -10.02
C GLY A 347 -3.70 9.86 -9.31
N ILE A 348 -2.90 8.96 -8.76
CA ILE A 348 -3.38 7.86 -7.92
C ILE A 348 -3.75 8.43 -6.55
N SER A 349 -4.99 8.24 -6.13
CA SER A 349 -5.51 8.86 -4.91
C SER A 349 -5.28 8.03 -3.64
N ARG A 350 -5.08 6.72 -3.76
CA ARG A 350 -4.77 5.76 -2.68
C ARG A 350 -4.07 4.54 -3.22
N LEU A 351 -3.26 3.92 -2.34
CA LEU A 351 -2.63 2.64 -2.58
C LEU A 351 -3.03 1.69 -1.46
N HIS A 352 -3.57 0.52 -1.82
CA HIS A 352 -3.90 -0.53 -0.88
C HIS A 352 -2.81 -1.60 -0.93
N PHE A 353 -1.88 -1.55 0.04
CA PHE A 353 -0.82 -2.54 0.13
C PHE A 353 -1.40 -3.89 0.55
N HIS A 354 -1.06 -4.91 -0.23
CA HIS A 354 -1.64 -6.23 -0.06
C HIS A 354 -1.02 -6.96 1.14
N GLU A 355 -1.89 -7.59 1.91
CA GLU A 355 -1.58 -8.26 3.16
C GLU A 355 -2.27 -9.63 3.19
N GLY A 356 -1.52 -10.69 3.44
CA GLY A 356 -2.02 -12.05 3.70
C GLY A 356 -1.23 -12.68 4.83
N VAL A 357 -1.78 -13.64 5.55
CA VAL A 357 -1.05 -14.28 6.65
C VAL A 357 0.21 -14.95 6.13
N GLY A 358 1.36 -14.56 6.69
CA GLY A 358 2.66 -15.12 6.31
C GLY A 358 3.23 -14.64 4.97
N TYR A 359 2.68 -13.59 4.36
CA TYR A 359 3.24 -13.03 3.14
C TYR A 359 4.51 -12.23 3.43
N LYS A 360 5.49 -12.34 2.54
CA LYS A 360 6.83 -11.72 2.73
C LYS A 360 6.80 -10.22 2.67
N TYR A 361 5.86 -9.64 1.95
CA TYR A 361 5.75 -8.21 1.71
C TYR A 361 4.80 -7.49 2.67
N ASN A 362 4.21 -8.21 3.62
CA ASN A 362 3.32 -7.60 4.59
C ASN A 362 3.96 -6.42 5.31
N PHE A 363 3.16 -5.47 5.68
CA PHE A 363 3.49 -4.43 6.67
C PHE A 363 3.30 -4.97 8.09
N ILE A 364 2.30 -5.83 8.27
CA ILE A 364 1.84 -6.36 9.54
C ILE A 364 1.71 -7.88 9.42
N GLN A 365 2.31 -8.63 10.35
CA GLN A 365 1.99 -10.05 10.53
C GLN A 365 1.04 -10.16 11.72
N PRO A 366 -0.27 -10.41 11.49
CA PRO A 366 -1.30 -10.22 12.51
C PRO A 366 -1.40 -11.36 13.51
N VAL A 367 -0.88 -12.54 13.16
CA VAL A 367 -0.98 -13.77 13.95
C VAL A 367 0.37 -14.46 14.09
N THR A 368 0.44 -15.44 14.99
CA THR A 368 1.65 -16.27 15.19
C THR A 368 1.93 -17.13 13.95
N LEU A 369 3.16 -17.08 13.47
CA LEU A 369 3.63 -17.88 12.36
C LEU A 369 4.39 -19.11 12.86
N ASN A 370 4.07 -20.29 12.31
CA ASN A 370 4.70 -21.57 12.64
C ASN A 370 5.69 -22.07 11.58
N TYR A 371 5.70 -21.40 10.44
CA TYR A 371 6.61 -21.67 9.32
C TYR A 371 7.36 -20.42 8.93
N SER A 372 8.58 -20.61 8.50
CA SER A 372 9.41 -19.54 7.92
C SER A 372 8.75 -19.00 6.65
N ILE A 373 8.52 -17.70 6.60
CA ILE A 373 8.02 -17.03 5.38
C ILE A 373 9.04 -17.05 4.25
N VAL A 374 10.29 -17.45 4.53
CA VAL A 374 11.39 -17.44 3.57
C VAL A 374 11.46 -18.73 2.77
N ASP A 375 11.42 -19.89 3.45
CA ASP A 375 11.67 -21.20 2.87
C ASP A 375 10.66 -22.29 3.27
N GLY A 376 9.62 -21.91 4.03
CA GLY A 376 8.57 -22.83 4.47
C GLY A 376 9.00 -23.83 5.53
N SER A 377 10.22 -23.74 6.08
CA SER A 377 10.66 -24.63 7.14
C SER A 377 9.88 -24.36 8.44
N PRO A 378 9.59 -25.40 9.26
CA PRO A 378 9.04 -25.19 10.58
C PRO A 378 9.98 -24.33 11.45
N ILE A 379 9.41 -23.39 12.18
CA ILE A 379 10.16 -22.49 13.09
C ILE A 379 9.58 -22.57 14.50
N THR A 380 10.35 -22.09 15.48
CA THR A 380 9.76 -21.72 16.77
C THR A 380 8.67 -20.69 16.50
N PRO A 381 7.45 -20.86 17.08
CA PRO A 381 6.35 -19.95 16.82
C PRO A 381 6.77 -18.49 16.96
N LEU A 382 6.62 -17.72 15.88
CA LEU A 382 6.96 -16.30 15.82
C LEU A 382 5.69 -15.49 16.08
N PRO A 383 5.62 -14.75 17.19
CA PRO A 383 4.45 -13.94 17.53
C PRO A 383 4.08 -12.91 16.45
N PRO A 384 2.89 -12.31 16.51
CA PRO A 384 2.53 -11.17 15.69
C PRO A 384 3.62 -10.10 15.74
N HIS A 385 3.94 -9.49 14.60
CA HIS A 385 5.02 -8.49 14.52
C HIS A 385 4.84 -7.52 13.36
N ILE A 386 5.40 -6.33 13.53
CA ILE A 386 5.52 -5.31 12.48
C ILE A 386 6.74 -5.65 11.60
N GLN A 387 6.58 -5.50 10.28
CA GLN A 387 7.69 -5.57 9.33
C GLN A 387 8.15 -4.16 8.90
N PRO A 388 9.41 -3.99 8.46
CA PRO A 388 9.94 -2.68 8.09
C PRO A 388 9.09 -1.85 7.12
N PRO A 389 8.38 -2.41 6.10
CA PRO A 389 7.53 -1.62 5.22
C PRO A 389 6.43 -0.80 5.94
N TYR A 390 6.01 -1.20 7.14
CA TYR A 390 5.07 -0.43 7.95
C TYR A 390 5.54 1.00 8.27
N TYR A 391 6.86 1.22 8.40
CA TYR A 391 7.41 2.56 8.61
C TYR A 391 7.16 3.50 7.43
N ALA A 392 6.97 2.97 6.22
CA ALA A 392 6.54 3.79 5.09
C ALA A 392 5.14 4.40 5.32
N ALA A 393 4.22 3.65 5.90
CA ALA A 393 2.89 4.15 6.25
C ALA A 393 2.96 5.22 7.35
N ILE A 394 3.78 5.00 8.39
CA ILE A 394 3.98 5.97 9.47
C ILE A 394 4.57 7.29 8.93
N ILE A 395 5.65 7.21 8.14
CA ILE A 395 6.32 8.40 7.59
C ILE A 395 5.40 9.13 6.61
N SER A 396 4.69 8.41 5.75
CA SER A 396 3.69 8.99 4.85
C SER A 396 2.58 9.71 5.63
N ALA A 397 2.06 9.09 6.68
CA ALA A 397 1.05 9.69 7.56
C ALA A 397 1.54 10.99 8.21
N GLU A 398 2.76 11.00 8.76
CA GLU A 398 3.35 12.21 9.36
C GLU A 398 3.67 13.30 8.32
N ALA A 399 4.13 12.91 7.13
CA ALA A 399 4.38 13.86 6.06
C ALA A 399 3.09 14.54 5.59
N ILE A 400 2.00 13.80 5.43
CA ILE A 400 0.71 14.31 4.99
C ILE A 400 0.00 15.07 6.12
N GLY A 401 0.04 14.55 7.36
CA GLY A 401 -0.61 15.14 8.51
C GLY A 401 -2.13 14.94 8.56
N SER A 402 -2.78 15.63 9.50
CA SER A 402 -4.17 15.37 9.90
C SER A 402 -5.20 16.38 9.36
N THR A 403 -4.77 17.40 8.63
CA THR A 403 -5.66 18.51 8.23
C THR A 403 -6.64 18.14 7.10
N GLY A 404 -6.30 17.11 6.29
CA GLY A 404 -7.04 16.76 5.07
C GLY A 404 -6.87 17.77 3.92
N HIS A 405 -6.00 18.77 4.08
CA HIS A 405 -5.72 19.81 3.09
C HIS A 405 -4.30 19.76 2.51
N ALA A 406 -3.57 18.68 2.78
CA ALA A 406 -2.22 18.51 2.29
C ALA A 406 -2.18 18.42 0.76
N ARG A 407 -1.29 19.20 0.14
CA ARG A 407 -0.90 19.07 -1.26
C ARG A 407 0.56 18.69 -1.33
N MET A 408 0.97 18.00 -2.38
CA MET A 408 2.34 17.51 -2.49
C MET A 408 2.87 17.67 -3.91
N VAL A 409 4.16 17.98 -4.04
CA VAL A 409 4.87 17.92 -5.32
C VAL A 409 6.21 17.25 -5.14
N GLU A 410 6.64 16.49 -6.16
CA GLU A 410 8.03 16.01 -6.22
C GLU A 410 8.94 17.20 -6.47
N ILE A 411 10.03 17.31 -5.68
CA ILE A 411 11.06 18.32 -5.83
C ILE A 411 12.00 17.88 -6.95
N PRO A 412 12.26 18.72 -7.96
CA PRO A 412 13.28 18.43 -8.95
C PRO A 412 14.66 18.32 -8.30
N ILE A 413 15.27 17.15 -8.35
CA ILE A 413 16.59 16.87 -7.80
C ILE A 413 17.44 16.26 -8.91
N ASP A 414 18.57 16.90 -9.22
CA ASP A 414 19.55 16.39 -10.18
C ASP A 414 20.46 15.35 -9.54
N ALA A 415 19.82 14.27 -9.05
CA ALA A 415 20.47 13.09 -8.54
C ALA A 415 19.59 11.86 -8.82
N THR A 416 20.20 10.77 -9.27
CA THR A 416 19.46 9.55 -9.65
C THR A 416 19.05 8.71 -8.44
N ASP A 417 19.66 8.94 -7.30
CA ASP A 417 19.59 8.15 -6.08
C ASP A 417 18.89 8.86 -4.92
N VAL A 418 18.41 10.10 -5.13
CA VAL A 418 17.67 10.86 -4.12
C VAL A 418 16.31 11.28 -4.67
N SER A 419 15.25 11.06 -3.90
CA SER A 419 13.92 11.63 -4.11
C SER A 419 13.61 12.68 -3.05
N GLY A 420 12.80 13.67 -3.41
CA GLY A 420 12.31 14.68 -2.48
C GLY A 420 10.89 15.10 -2.81
N TYR A 421 10.10 15.36 -1.76
CA TYR A 421 8.70 15.80 -1.88
C TYR A 421 8.45 16.98 -0.95
N ALA A 422 7.86 18.05 -1.48
CA ALA A 422 7.41 19.20 -0.71
C ALA A 422 5.92 19.08 -0.39
N ILE A 423 5.56 19.28 0.86
CA ILE A 423 4.20 19.17 1.38
C ILE A 423 3.71 20.55 1.83
N PHE A 424 2.51 20.89 1.35
CA PHE A 424 1.87 22.17 1.59
C PHE A 424 0.54 21.97 2.30
N GLU A 425 0.31 22.75 3.34
CA GLU A 425 -1.01 22.82 4.00
C GLU A 425 -1.58 24.23 3.80
N HIS A 426 -2.85 24.30 3.41
CA HIS A 426 -3.51 25.56 3.09
C HIS A 426 -2.74 26.44 2.09
N GLY A 427 -1.98 25.79 1.20
CA GLY A 427 -1.19 26.45 0.17
C GLY A 427 0.23 26.88 0.59
N HIS A 428 0.64 26.68 1.84
CA HIS A 428 1.95 27.06 2.36
C HIS A 428 2.82 25.84 2.59
N LEU A 429 4.12 25.94 2.30
CA LEU A 429 5.11 24.90 2.60
C LEU A 429 5.16 24.66 4.11
N VAL A 430 5.06 23.40 4.51
CA VAL A 430 5.12 22.99 5.93
C VAL A 430 6.16 21.90 6.17
N ARG A 431 6.32 20.96 5.23
CA ARG A 431 7.21 19.80 5.39
C ARG A 431 7.89 19.44 4.08
N ALA A 432 8.97 18.67 4.18
CA ALA A 432 9.58 18.00 3.04
C ALA A 432 10.08 16.61 3.45
N VAL A 433 9.97 15.64 2.56
CA VAL A 433 10.53 14.29 2.73
C VAL A 433 11.66 14.10 1.73
N PHE A 434 12.78 13.54 2.18
CA PHE A 434 13.88 13.13 1.31
C PHE A 434 14.23 11.66 1.56
N ILE A 435 14.56 10.96 0.51
CA ILE A 435 14.84 9.52 0.50
C ILE A 435 16.12 9.28 -0.28
N ASN A 436 17.13 8.67 0.35
CA ASN A 436 18.34 8.21 -0.35
C ASN A 436 18.19 6.72 -0.68
N HIS A 437 18.11 6.42 -1.95
CA HIS A 437 17.79 5.10 -2.51
C HIS A 437 18.98 4.16 -2.64
N VAL A 438 20.19 4.58 -2.30
CA VAL A 438 21.35 3.71 -2.35
C VAL A 438 21.25 2.65 -1.25
N ALA A 439 21.30 1.37 -1.65
CA ALA A 439 21.21 0.26 -0.70
C ALA A 439 22.55 0.07 0.05
N TYR A 440 22.60 0.49 1.30
CA TYR A 440 23.71 0.19 2.19
C TYR A 440 23.59 -1.25 2.71
N LEU A 441 24.54 -2.10 2.36
CA LEU A 441 24.53 -3.54 2.66
C LEU A 441 25.70 -3.95 3.54
N PRO A 442 25.61 -5.05 4.31
CA PRO A 442 26.73 -5.58 5.08
C PRO A 442 27.96 -5.78 4.20
N GLY A 443 29.11 -5.25 4.63
CA GLY A 443 30.38 -5.33 3.91
C GLY A 443 30.64 -4.20 2.90
N ALA A 444 29.73 -3.24 2.74
CA ALA A 444 29.89 -2.12 1.80
C ALA A 444 30.93 -1.06 2.25
N GLY A 445 31.53 -1.17 3.42
CA GLY A 445 32.51 -0.21 3.94
C GLY A 445 31.84 0.93 4.71
N VAL A 446 32.38 2.15 4.56
CA VAL A 446 31.81 3.34 5.25
C VAL A 446 30.55 3.78 4.51
N ARG A 447 29.45 3.96 5.26
CA ARG A 447 28.19 4.46 4.74
C ARG A 447 28.36 5.92 4.32
N SER A 448 28.14 6.20 3.04
CA SER A 448 28.26 7.56 2.50
C SER A 448 26.97 8.36 2.66
N SER A 449 27.06 9.67 2.40
CA SER A 449 25.91 10.58 2.44
C SER A 449 25.90 11.52 1.23
N THR A 450 24.71 11.99 0.90
CA THR A 450 24.48 13.09 -0.04
C THR A 450 24.11 14.32 0.76
N HIS A 451 24.81 15.43 0.53
CA HIS A 451 24.48 16.72 1.14
C HIS A 451 23.44 17.46 0.31
N ILE A 452 22.35 17.88 0.94
CA ILE A 452 21.28 18.66 0.29
C ILE A 452 21.36 20.11 0.75
N ASN A 453 21.69 21.01 -0.17
CA ASN A 453 21.59 22.45 0.01
C ASN A 453 20.16 22.90 -0.27
N ILE A 454 19.46 23.40 0.74
CA ILE A 454 18.05 23.82 0.63
C ILE A 454 17.96 25.31 0.38
N ASN A 455 17.34 25.67 -0.75
CA ASN A 455 16.97 27.03 -1.11
C ASN A 455 15.46 27.15 -1.25
N PHE A 456 14.93 28.35 -1.14
CA PHE A 456 13.53 28.66 -1.40
C PHE A 456 13.40 29.65 -2.57
N ASP A 457 12.24 29.70 -3.20
CA ASP A 457 11.91 30.66 -4.26
C ASP A 457 11.60 32.06 -3.72
N GLY A 458 11.93 32.35 -2.45
CA GLY A 458 11.74 33.62 -1.77
C GLY A 458 12.34 33.58 -0.37
N PHE A 459 11.87 34.50 0.47
CA PHE A 459 12.30 34.55 1.89
C PHE A 459 11.57 33.46 2.70
N GLY A 460 12.24 32.35 2.95
CA GLY A 460 11.69 31.16 3.57
C GLY A 460 12.07 30.97 5.05
N PRO A 461 11.65 29.84 5.64
CA PRO A 461 12.00 29.41 6.98
C PRO A 461 13.51 29.40 7.21
N GLN A 462 13.95 29.74 8.43
CA GLN A 462 15.37 29.76 8.80
C GLN A 462 15.78 28.51 9.57
N GLN A 463 14.81 27.81 10.15
CA GLN A 463 15.03 26.59 10.94
C GLN A 463 14.10 25.47 10.46
N MET A 464 14.54 24.26 10.70
CA MET A 464 13.78 23.03 10.43
C MET A 464 13.99 22.02 11.54
N GLU A 465 12.93 21.30 11.88
CA GLU A 465 13.00 20.07 12.67
C GLU A 465 13.21 18.88 11.74
N VAL A 466 14.08 17.97 12.13
CA VAL A 466 14.49 16.80 11.35
C VAL A 466 14.16 15.53 12.13
N ARG A 467 13.40 14.65 11.50
CA ARG A 467 13.16 13.26 11.93
C ARG A 467 13.84 12.32 10.95
N ARG A 468 14.43 11.24 11.47
CA ARG A 468 15.21 10.28 10.67
C ARG A 468 14.71 8.87 10.84
N LEU A 469 14.75 8.11 9.75
CA LEU A 469 14.56 6.67 9.79
C LEU A 469 15.93 6.01 10.00
N ASP A 470 16.11 5.45 11.19
CA ASP A 470 17.37 4.77 11.55
C ASP A 470 17.31 3.31 11.10
N ILE A 471 18.25 2.96 10.24
CA ILE A 471 18.38 1.63 9.61
C ILE A 471 19.83 1.20 9.68
N THR A 472 20.08 -0.03 10.14
CA THR A 472 21.44 -0.58 10.16
C THR A 472 21.93 -0.92 8.75
N TYR A 473 21.10 -1.65 7.98
CA TYR A 473 21.36 -2.04 6.59
C TYR A 473 20.06 -2.10 5.79
N ALA A 474 20.13 -1.90 4.49
CA ALA A 474 18.97 -1.97 3.61
C ALA A 474 18.23 -3.32 3.68
N ASN A 475 18.96 -4.41 3.90
CA ASN A 475 18.41 -5.76 4.02
C ASN A 475 18.04 -6.17 5.47
N ALA A 476 18.03 -5.23 6.42
CA ALA A 476 17.54 -5.48 7.77
C ALA A 476 16.04 -5.79 7.76
N THR A 477 15.64 -6.83 8.48
CA THR A 477 14.22 -7.28 8.58
C THR A 477 13.57 -6.89 9.89
N SER A 478 14.30 -6.18 10.76
CA SER A 478 13.87 -5.68 12.06
C SER A 478 14.88 -4.66 12.59
N GLY A 479 14.55 -4.05 13.74
CA GLY A 479 15.43 -3.07 14.40
C GLY A 479 15.38 -1.70 13.77
N VAL A 480 14.31 -1.39 13.01
CA VAL A 480 14.08 -0.08 12.42
C VAL A 480 13.46 0.84 13.46
N THR A 481 13.92 2.10 13.49
CA THR A 481 13.31 3.14 14.32
C THR A 481 13.03 4.41 13.53
N TRP A 482 11.93 5.06 13.83
CA TRP A 482 11.57 6.37 13.30
C TRP A 482 11.69 7.43 14.37
N ALA A 483 12.62 8.35 14.19
CA ALA A 483 12.93 9.37 15.18
C ALA A 483 13.12 8.79 16.60
N GLY A 484 13.87 7.69 16.72
CA GLY A 484 14.14 6.99 17.98
C GLY A 484 13.00 6.14 18.53
N GLN A 485 11.87 6.06 17.84
CA GLN A 485 10.71 5.26 18.23
C GLN A 485 10.57 4.01 17.36
N THR A 486 10.10 2.91 17.95
CA THR A 486 9.82 1.65 17.26
C THR A 486 8.35 1.25 17.41
N TYR A 487 7.85 0.56 16.39
CA TYR A 487 6.54 -0.12 16.37
C TYR A 487 6.71 -1.65 16.45
N GLU A 488 7.94 -2.14 16.47
CA GLU A 488 8.30 -3.56 16.59
C GLU A 488 8.17 -4.01 18.06
N THR A 489 6.98 -3.87 18.62
CA THR A 489 6.65 -4.23 20.00
C THR A 489 5.67 -5.43 20.00
N THR A 490 5.47 -6.03 21.16
CA THR A 490 4.60 -7.21 21.30
C THR A 490 3.11 -6.92 21.04
N ASP A 491 2.73 -5.65 21.01
CA ASP A 491 1.35 -5.20 20.83
C ASP A 491 1.20 -4.14 19.72
N ALA A 492 2.24 -3.94 18.90
CA ALA A 492 2.33 -2.95 17.83
C ALA A 492 2.22 -1.48 18.27
N ARG A 493 2.20 -1.16 19.56
CA ARG A 493 2.18 0.22 20.01
C ARG A 493 3.56 0.86 19.93
N VAL A 494 3.57 2.17 19.66
CA VAL A 494 4.81 2.93 19.62
C VAL A 494 5.55 2.88 20.98
N SER A 495 6.87 2.69 20.92
CA SER A 495 7.77 2.67 22.08
C SER A 495 9.05 3.43 21.77
N GLY A 496 9.74 3.91 22.81
CA GLY A 496 10.95 4.71 22.67
C GLY A 496 10.70 6.21 22.85
N THR A 497 11.80 6.97 22.93
CA THR A 497 11.75 8.43 23.11
C THR A 497 11.86 9.12 21.77
N LEU A 498 10.92 9.99 21.47
CA LEU A 498 10.94 10.79 20.24
C LEU A 498 12.19 11.67 20.20
N GLN A 499 12.96 11.55 19.12
CA GLN A 499 14.19 12.30 18.86
C GLN A 499 13.98 13.24 17.68
N ILE A 500 14.08 14.54 17.92
CA ILE A 500 13.96 15.58 16.91
C ILE A 500 15.21 16.44 16.98
N GLN A 501 15.84 16.68 15.83
CA GLN A 501 16.98 17.57 15.71
C GLN A 501 16.53 18.89 15.08
N THR A 502 16.89 20.04 15.68
CA THR A 502 16.67 21.34 15.05
C THR A 502 17.94 21.78 14.34
N LEU A 503 17.84 22.11 13.07
CA LEU A 503 18.93 22.62 12.22
C LEU A 503 18.55 23.97 11.59
N ASN A 504 19.60 24.77 11.26
CA ASN A 504 19.36 25.92 10.38
C ASN A 504 19.24 25.43 8.93
N VAL A 505 18.34 25.99 8.19
CA VAL A 505 18.14 25.61 6.77
C VAL A 505 19.38 25.93 5.93
N CYS A 506 20.08 27.03 6.23
CA CYS A 506 21.30 27.42 5.50
C CYS A 506 22.49 26.45 5.65
N ASP A 507 22.44 25.58 6.68
CA ASP A 507 23.50 24.58 6.89
C ASP A 507 23.26 23.32 6.02
N GLY A 508 22.10 23.23 5.34
CA GLY A 508 21.71 22.05 4.57
C GLY A 508 21.49 20.81 5.42
N LEU A 509 21.57 19.65 4.79
CA LEU A 509 21.27 18.36 5.41
C LEU A 509 22.03 17.23 4.75
N ASP A 510 22.71 16.38 5.53
CA ASP A 510 23.27 15.12 5.05
C ASP A 510 22.24 14.01 5.17
N ILE A 511 22.06 13.26 4.07
CA ILE A 511 21.21 12.07 4.00
C ILE A 511 22.07 10.88 3.64
N GLN A 512 22.17 9.90 4.56
CA GLN A 512 22.97 8.71 4.34
C GLN A 512 22.31 7.77 3.32
N GLU A 513 23.12 6.89 2.74
CA GLU A 513 22.60 5.74 1.96
C GLU A 513 21.52 5.00 2.78
N THR A 514 20.42 4.56 2.15
CA THR A 514 19.30 3.88 2.83
C THR A 514 18.74 4.68 4.01
N GLU A 515 18.50 5.95 3.82
CA GLU A 515 17.91 6.81 4.86
C GLU A 515 16.71 7.58 4.33
N VAL A 516 15.76 7.85 5.22
CA VAL A 516 14.65 8.77 5.01
C VAL A 516 14.71 9.86 6.06
N VAL A 517 14.48 11.09 5.64
CA VAL A 517 14.32 12.23 6.53
C VAL A 517 13.03 12.98 6.25
N LEU A 518 12.35 13.39 7.32
CA LEU A 518 11.21 14.31 7.26
C LEU A 518 11.63 15.63 7.91
N LEU A 519 11.48 16.71 7.14
CA LEU A 519 11.70 18.07 7.61
C LEU A 519 10.36 18.73 7.92
N SER A 520 10.29 19.42 9.07
CA SER A 520 9.20 20.34 9.39
C SER A 520 9.80 21.75 9.48
N PHE A 521 9.35 22.67 8.64
CA PHE A 521 9.84 24.04 8.58
C PHE A 521 9.20 24.90 9.68
N LEU A 522 10.05 25.72 10.36
CA LEU A 522 9.65 26.55 11.50
C LEU A 522 9.57 28.04 11.13
#